data_916564b213d8ca044781b2029ec1b49f
#
_entry.id   916564b213d8ca044781b2029ec1b49f
#
_cell.length_a   1.000
_cell.length_b   1.000
_cell.length_c   1.000
_cell.angle_alpha   90.00
_cell.angle_beta   90.00
_cell.angle_gamma   90.00
#
_symmetry.space_group_name_H-M   'P 1'
#
loop_
_entity.id
_entity.type
_entity.pdbx_description
1 polymer ?
#
loop_
_entity_poly.entity_id
_entity_poly.type
_entity_poly.pdbx_seq_one_letter_code
_entity_poly.pdbx_strand_id
1 'polypeptide(L)'
;MSKKPKEFESNKIMEQILKRSKGKTIDLVVDHELYGVTPEMIDWWWDNIDTSERYKLWHPEDHKSFEWEVSPKKGHVGAIQRIVENIGLPTLLRIRWEDPKSSPIPIEYSHALVGSTLDQDDEPMTWLLHEYEPIESGTKLRTTFRLPARVPKPFIEALRKHNIKEISEFAIFLPNLYEQNKNSV
;
A
#
# COMPACT_ATOMS: atom_id res chain seq x y z
N MET A 1 -16.33 8.03 -30.23
CA MET A 1 -15.63 6.84 -29.69
C MET A 1 -14.70 7.31 -28.60
N SER A 2 -15.09 7.14 -27.36
CA SER A 2 -14.28 7.52 -26.18
C SER A 2 -13.09 6.57 -26.10
N LYS A 3 -11.86 7.11 -26.15
CA LYS A 3 -10.66 6.33 -25.85
C LYS A 3 -10.74 5.93 -24.38
N LYS A 4 -10.91 4.63 -24.10
CA LYS A 4 -10.74 4.10 -22.73
C LYS A 4 -9.35 4.49 -22.24
N PRO A 5 -9.21 4.96 -20.99
CA PRO A 5 -7.95 5.41 -20.46
C PRO A 5 -6.89 4.29 -20.46
N LYS A 6 -5.60 4.69 -20.56
CA LYS A 6 -4.43 3.79 -20.45
C LYS A 6 -4.37 2.97 -19.15
N GLU A 7 -5.22 3.29 -18.20
CA GLU A 7 -5.41 2.67 -16.88
C GLU A 7 -5.69 1.15 -16.93
N PHE A 8 -6.36 0.68 -17.97
CA PHE A 8 -6.67 -0.74 -18.14
C PHE A 8 -5.55 -1.59 -18.76
N GLU A 9 -4.52 -0.97 -19.31
CA GLU A 9 -3.41 -1.73 -19.91
C GLU A 9 -2.50 -2.36 -18.85
N SER A 10 -2.27 -1.68 -17.71
CA SER A 10 -1.45 -2.20 -16.61
C SER A 10 -2.05 -3.46 -15.98
N ASN A 11 -3.37 -3.49 -15.77
CA ASN A 11 -4.06 -4.65 -15.22
C ASN A 11 -3.98 -5.86 -16.15
N LYS A 12 -4.17 -5.68 -17.47
CA LYS A 12 -4.01 -6.74 -18.46
C LYS A 12 -2.59 -7.31 -18.49
N ILE A 13 -1.58 -6.47 -18.33
CA ILE A 13 -0.19 -6.91 -18.24
C ILE A 13 0.00 -7.76 -16.98
N MET A 14 -0.51 -7.32 -15.83
CA MET A 14 -0.42 -8.06 -14.59
C MET A 14 -1.15 -9.40 -14.64
N GLU A 15 -2.34 -9.46 -15.24
CA GLU A 15 -3.08 -10.72 -15.48
C GLU A 15 -2.27 -11.70 -16.33
N GLN A 16 -1.59 -11.23 -17.38
CA GLN A 16 -0.72 -12.09 -18.20
C GLN A 16 0.49 -12.60 -17.39
N ILE A 17 1.07 -11.77 -16.54
CA ILE A 17 2.16 -12.15 -15.65
C ILE A 17 1.68 -13.21 -14.65
N LEU A 18 0.50 -13.04 -14.05
CA LEU A 18 -0.13 -14.02 -13.16
C LEU A 18 -0.29 -15.39 -13.86
N LYS A 19 -0.89 -15.40 -15.05
CA LYS A 19 -1.06 -16.63 -15.85
C LYS A 19 0.29 -17.32 -16.13
N ARG A 20 1.32 -16.55 -16.50
CA ARG A 20 2.67 -17.08 -16.77
C ARG A 20 3.37 -17.57 -15.50
N SER A 21 3.05 -17.02 -14.35
CA SER A 21 3.63 -17.41 -13.06
C SER A 21 3.09 -18.74 -12.53
N LYS A 22 1.93 -19.20 -13.03
CA LYS A 22 1.31 -20.49 -12.65
C LYS A 22 1.19 -20.67 -11.14
N GLY A 23 0.71 -19.64 -10.44
CA GLY A 23 0.56 -19.63 -8.98
C GLY A 23 1.87 -19.50 -8.19
N LYS A 24 3.03 -19.42 -8.84
CA LYS A 24 4.30 -19.15 -8.14
C LYS A 24 4.43 -17.69 -7.82
N THR A 25 4.94 -17.40 -6.63
CA THR A 25 5.14 -16.03 -6.12
C THR A 25 6.58 -15.78 -5.69
N ILE A 26 6.93 -14.53 -5.57
CA ILE A 26 8.15 -14.03 -4.92
C ILE A 26 7.75 -12.93 -3.93
N ASP A 27 8.50 -12.80 -2.86
CA ASP A 27 8.30 -11.73 -1.90
C ASP A 27 9.39 -10.66 -2.07
N LEU A 28 8.96 -9.41 -2.20
CA LEU A 28 9.80 -8.23 -2.07
C LEU A 28 9.64 -7.72 -0.65
N VAL A 29 10.70 -7.82 0.15
CA VAL A 29 10.72 -7.36 1.55
C VAL A 29 11.56 -6.09 1.64
N VAL A 30 11.06 -5.10 2.37
CA VAL A 30 11.74 -3.84 2.65
C VAL A 30 11.57 -3.51 4.13
N ASP A 31 12.68 -3.41 4.87
CA ASP A 31 12.70 -3.04 6.29
C ASP A 31 13.01 -1.55 6.45
N HIS A 32 12.38 -0.92 7.44
CA HIS A 32 12.50 0.49 7.78
C HIS A 32 12.61 0.71 9.27
N GLU A 33 13.31 1.77 9.66
CA GLU A 33 13.29 2.34 11.01
C GLU A 33 12.80 3.79 10.93
N LEU A 34 11.73 4.10 11.65
CA LEU A 34 11.06 5.38 11.63
C LEU A 34 11.27 6.08 12.98
N TYR A 35 12.25 6.96 13.05
CA TYR A 35 12.55 7.70 14.25
C TYR A 35 11.50 8.77 14.54
N GLY A 36 11.03 8.82 15.80
CA GLY A 36 10.00 9.77 16.22
C GLY A 36 8.57 9.49 15.73
N VAL A 37 8.36 8.35 15.07
CA VAL A 37 7.03 7.87 14.65
C VAL A 37 6.65 6.70 15.53
N THR A 38 5.49 6.74 16.17
CA THR A 38 4.98 5.62 16.98
C THR A 38 4.02 4.73 16.18
N PRO A 39 3.81 3.46 16.55
CA PRO A 39 2.81 2.61 15.92
C PRO A 39 1.41 3.24 15.91
N GLU A 40 1.02 3.94 16.98
CA GLU A 40 -0.30 4.59 17.08
C GLU A 40 -0.46 5.72 16.06
N MET A 41 0.62 6.42 15.69
CA MET A 41 0.60 7.42 14.61
C MET A 41 0.33 6.76 13.26
N ILE A 42 0.91 5.59 13.02
CA ILE A 42 0.70 4.82 11.78
C ILE A 42 -0.72 4.25 11.74
N ASP A 43 -1.23 3.70 12.85
CA ASP A 43 -2.62 3.26 12.95
C ASP A 43 -3.58 4.41 12.65
N TRP A 44 -3.34 5.58 13.28
CA TRP A 44 -4.13 6.77 13.01
C TRP A 44 -4.07 7.21 11.54
N TRP A 45 -2.91 7.10 10.90
CA TRP A 45 -2.78 7.42 9.47
C TRP A 45 -3.69 6.56 8.61
N TRP A 46 -3.71 5.25 8.84
CA TRP A 46 -4.59 4.35 8.10
C TRP A 46 -6.06 4.65 8.31
N ASP A 47 -6.44 5.09 9.49
CA ASP A 47 -7.82 5.49 9.81
C ASP A 47 -8.22 6.83 9.19
N ASN A 48 -7.26 7.66 8.78
CA ASN A 48 -7.49 9.03 8.35
C ASN A 48 -7.02 9.37 6.94
N ILE A 49 -6.54 8.39 6.18
CA ILE A 49 -6.19 8.57 4.77
C ILE A 49 -7.47 8.53 3.92
N ASP A 50 -7.99 9.70 3.53
CA ASP A 50 -9.32 9.85 2.95
C ASP A 50 -9.38 10.78 1.73
N THR A 51 -8.31 11.53 1.45
CA THR A 51 -8.25 12.49 0.34
C THR A 51 -6.97 12.37 -0.46
N SER A 52 -7.03 12.83 -1.72
CA SER A 52 -5.84 12.90 -2.58
C SER A 52 -4.76 13.82 -2.00
N GLU A 53 -5.15 14.89 -1.30
CA GLU A 53 -4.23 15.84 -0.65
C GLU A 53 -3.45 15.12 0.47
N ARG A 54 -4.14 14.39 1.34
CA ARG A 54 -3.47 13.58 2.38
C ARG A 54 -2.60 12.50 1.77
N TYR A 55 -3.12 11.76 0.78
CA TYR A 55 -2.40 10.69 0.12
C TYR A 55 -1.06 11.15 -0.47
N LYS A 56 -1.00 12.36 -1.02
CA LYS A 56 0.22 12.97 -1.55
C LYS A 56 1.26 13.31 -0.48
N LEU A 57 0.87 13.48 0.79
CA LEU A 57 1.84 13.67 1.87
C LEU A 57 2.74 12.44 2.04
N TRP A 58 2.19 11.26 1.79
CA TRP A 58 2.91 10.01 1.93
C TRP A 58 3.92 9.73 0.80
N HIS A 59 3.65 10.21 -0.42
CA HIS A 59 4.63 10.24 -1.52
C HIS A 59 4.33 11.38 -2.47
N PRO A 60 4.89 12.60 -2.23
CA PRO A 60 4.52 13.80 -3.01
C PRO A 60 4.73 13.69 -4.51
N GLU A 61 5.75 12.92 -4.94
CA GLU A 61 6.10 12.78 -6.35
C GLU A 61 5.27 11.72 -7.08
N ASP A 62 4.98 10.60 -6.44
CA ASP A 62 4.38 9.44 -7.11
C ASP A 62 2.90 9.25 -6.83
N HIS A 63 2.40 9.62 -5.64
CA HIS A 63 0.97 9.55 -5.35
C HIS A 63 0.20 10.67 -6.06
N LYS A 64 -0.80 10.32 -6.85
CA LYS A 64 -1.53 11.27 -7.70
C LYS A 64 -2.97 11.50 -7.26
N SER A 65 -3.68 10.43 -6.92
CA SER A 65 -5.07 10.51 -6.48
C SER A 65 -5.44 9.37 -5.55
N PHE A 66 -6.44 9.63 -4.73
CA PHE A 66 -7.04 8.69 -3.80
C PHE A 66 -8.55 8.90 -3.75
N GLU A 67 -9.30 7.83 -3.80
CA GLU A 67 -10.73 7.82 -3.52
C GLU A 67 -11.14 6.48 -2.92
N TRP A 68 -12.15 6.48 -2.06
CA TRP A 68 -12.79 5.25 -1.61
C TRP A 68 -13.80 4.77 -2.65
N GLU A 69 -13.57 3.62 -3.26
CA GLU A 69 -14.56 2.91 -4.07
C GLU A 69 -15.58 2.22 -3.16
N VAL A 70 -15.08 1.59 -2.08
CA VAL A 70 -15.88 1.08 -0.97
C VAL A 70 -15.32 1.68 0.31
N SER A 71 -16.06 2.62 0.89
CA SER A 71 -15.63 3.32 2.11
C SER A 71 -15.50 2.37 3.30
N PRO A 72 -14.49 2.58 4.19
CA PRO A 72 -14.36 1.81 5.40
C PRO A 72 -15.60 2.01 6.29
N LYS A 73 -16.06 0.91 6.87
CA LYS A 73 -17.03 0.91 7.97
C LYS A 73 -16.25 0.89 9.28
N LYS A 74 -16.79 0.28 10.32
CA LYS A 74 -16.04 0.06 11.54
C LYS A 74 -14.85 -0.88 11.26
N GLY A 75 -13.64 -0.34 11.17
CA GLY A 75 -12.44 -1.02 10.71
C GLY A 75 -12.32 -0.99 9.16
N HIS A 76 -11.16 -1.37 8.65
CA HIS A 76 -10.83 -1.26 7.22
C HIS A 76 -11.18 -2.49 6.40
N VAL A 77 -11.38 -3.64 7.03
CA VAL A 77 -11.59 -4.92 6.33
C VAL A 77 -12.77 -4.82 5.36
N GLY A 78 -12.48 -5.11 4.09
CA GLY A 78 -13.44 -5.04 2.98
C GLY A 78 -13.56 -3.66 2.31
N ALA A 79 -12.95 -2.61 2.86
CA ALA A 79 -12.86 -1.32 2.17
C ALA A 79 -11.99 -1.44 0.92
N ILE A 80 -12.33 -0.70 -0.14
CA ILE A 80 -11.56 -0.67 -1.39
C ILE A 80 -11.18 0.77 -1.69
N GLN A 81 -9.89 1.02 -1.72
CA GLN A 81 -9.34 2.27 -2.21
C GLN A 81 -8.99 2.17 -3.70
N ARG A 82 -9.25 3.23 -4.42
CA ARG A 82 -8.85 3.43 -5.80
C ARG A 82 -7.83 4.54 -5.85
N ILE A 83 -6.62 4.21 -6.24
CA ILE A 83 -5.48 5.11 -6.22
C ILE A 83 -4.77 5.16 -7.57
N VAL A 84 -4.11 6.27 -7.85
CA VAL A 84 -3.17 6.40 -8.96
C VAL A 84 -1.79 6.70 -8.42
N GLU A 85 -0.83 5.84 -8.75
CA GLU A 85 0.57 5.95 -8.38
C GLU A 85 1.48 5.85 -9.61
N ASN A 86 2.68 6.41 -9.49
CA ASN A 86 3.70 6.37 -10.53
C ASN A 86 4.83 5.41 -10.15
N ILE A 87 4.58 4.10 -10.24
CA ILE A 87 5.61 3.06 -10.02
C ILE A 87 6.29 2.74 -11.36
N GLY A 88 7.16 3.67 -11.80
CA GLY A 88 7.79 3.63 -13.12
C GLY A 88 6.87 4.07 -14.27
N LEU A 89 5.58 3.82 -14.16
CA LEU A 89 4.51 4.31 -15.04
C LEU A 89 3.28 4.64 -14.20
N PRO A 90 2.46 5.65 -14.58
CA PRO A 90 1.20 5.91 -13.91
C PRO A 90 0.30 4.67 -13.95
N THR A 91 -0.03 4.15 -12.78
CA THR A 91 -0.80 2.93 -12.61
C THR A 91 -2.02 3.19 -11.73
N LEU A 92 -3.19 2.80 -12.21
CA LEU A 92 -4.40 2.76 -11.40
C LEU A 92 -4.40 1.44 -10.63
N LEU A 93 -4.53 1.52 -9.33
CA LEU A 93 -4.65 0.38 -8.44
C LEU A 93 -5.99 0.42 -7.71
N ARG A 94 -6.62 -0.72 -7.56
CA ARG A 94 -7.72 -0.97 -6.64
C ARG A 94 -7.17 -1.87 -5.54
N ILE A 95 -7.14 -1.37 -4.31
CA ILE A 95 -6.58 -2.10 -3.17
C ILE A 95 -7.69 -2.35 -2.17
N ARG A 96 -7.99 -3.61 -1.90
CA ARG A 96 -8.89 -4.03 -0.83
C ARG A 96 -8.09 -4.25 0.45
N TRP A 97 -8.58 -3.69 1.53
CA TRP A 97 -8.05 -3.95 2.86
C TRP A 97 -8.57 -5.28 3.37
N GLU A 98 -7.66 -6.19 3.68
CA GLU A 98 -7.96 -7.58 4.00
C GLU A 98 -7.90 -7.84 5.51
N ASP A 99 -8.61 -8.88 5.96
CA ASP A 99 -8.47 -9.37 7.34
C ASP A 99 -7.05 -9.91 7.54
N PRO A 100 -6.27 -9.40 8.51
CA PRO A 100 -4.94 -9.93 8.80
C PRO A 100 -4.88 -11.44 9.02
N LYS A 101 -5.97 -12.04 9.53
CA LYS A 101 -6.09 -13.49 9.72
C LYS A 101 -6.13 -14.29 8.42
N SER A 102 -6.53 -13.65 7.31
CA SER A 102 -6.57 -14.26 5.98
C SER A 102 -5.32 -13.99 5.15
N SER A 103 -4.33 -13.27 5.71
CA SER A 103 -3.09 -12.94 5.01
C SER A 103 -2.34 -14.20 4.55
N PRO A 104 -1.97 -14.30 3.27
CA PRO A 104 -1.09 -15.36 2.81
C PRO A 104 0.37 -15.11 3.21
N ILE A 105 0.70 -13.88 3.67
CA ILE A 105 2.02 -13.48 4.14
C ILE A 105 2.01 -13.64 5.67
N PRO A 106 2.95 -14.37 6.27
CA PRO A 106 3.07 -14.46 7.72
C PRO A 106 3.27 -13.08 8.35
N ILE A 107 2.58 -12.81 9.46
CA ILE A 107 2.68 -11.58 10.23
C ILE A 107 3.53 -11.87 11.46
N GLU A 108 4.60 -11.10 11.65
CA GLU A 108 5.57 -11.28 12.72
C GLU A 108 5.51 -10.17 13.78
N TYR A 109 5.03 -8.95 13.40
CA TYR A 109 5.02 -7.79 14.29
C TYR A 109 3.64 -7.56 14.91
N SER A 110 3.58 -6.71 15.93
CA SER A 110 2.37 -6.52 16.74
C SER A 110 1.25 -5.76 16.04
N HIS A 111 1.58 -4.92 15.05
CA HIS A 111 0.64 -4.18 14.22
C HIS A 111 0.77 -4.64 12.79
N ALA A 112 -0.34 -4.75 12.08
CA ALA A 112 -0.35 -5.16 10.68
C ALA A 112 -1.50 -4.55 9.89
N LEU A 113 -1.18 -4.12 8.67
CA LEU A 113 -2.14 -3.73 7.65
C LEU A 113 -1.93 -4.63 6.44
N VAL A 114 -2.97 -5.35 6.03
CA VAL A 114 -2.94 -6.27 4.89
C VAL A 114 -3.81 -5.74 3.78
N GLY A 115 -3.31 -5.75 2.57
CA GLY A 115 -4.07 -5.36 1.38
C GLY A 115 -3.84 -6.31 0.21
N SER A 116 -4.77 -6.32 -0.72
CA SER A 116 -4.61 -7.00 -2.01
C SER A 116 -4.93 -6.05 -3.15
N THR A 117 -4.12 -6.05 -4.21
CA THR A 117 -4.52 -5.40 -5.46
C THR A 117 -5.52 -6.27 -6.19
N LEU A 118 -6.56 -5.67 -6.75
CA LEU A 118 -7.68 -6.37 -7.36
C LEU A 118 -7.66 -6.27 -8.87
N ASP A 119 -8.12 -7.32 -9.54
CA ASP A 119 -8.50 -7.30 -10.95
C ASP A 119 -9.92 -6.73 -11.16
N GLN A 120 -10.47 -6.91 -12.36
CA GLN A 120 -11.81 -6.41 -12.72
C GLN A 120 -12.95 -7.22 -12.09
N ASP A 121 -12.68 -8.45 -11.67
CA ASP A 121 -13.64 -9.38 -11.06
C ASP A 121 -13.50 -9.41 -9.53
N ASP A 122 -12.77 -8.43 -8.94
CA ASP A 122 -12.47 -8.30 -7.51
C ASP A 122 -11.60 -9.45 -6.94
N GLU A 123 -10.86 -10.14 -7.81
CA GLU A 123 -9.94 -11.19 -7.40
C GLU A 123 -8.54 -10.63 -7.11
N PRO A 124 -7.88 -11.10 -6.04
CA PRO A 124 -6.54 -10.64 -5.67
C PRO A 124 -5.48 -11.00 -6.73
N MET A 125 -4.75 -9.99 -7.20
CA MET A 125 -3.60 -10.15 -8.10
C MET A 125 -2.27 -10.20 -7.37
N THR A 126 -2.11 -9.37 -6.37
CA THR A 126 -0.92 -9.28 -5.50
C THR A 126 -1.35 -9.00 -4.08
N TRP A 127 -0.44 -9.23 -3.14
CA TRP A 127 -0.67 -8.94 -1.73
C TRP A 127 0.38 -7.97 -1.22
N LEU A 128 -0.01 -7.14 -0.27
CA LEU A 128 0.89 -6.28 0.47
C LEU A 128 0.62 -6.42 1.97
N LEU A 129 1.69 -6.34 2.74
CA LEU A 129 1.66 -6.32 4.19
C LEU A 129 2.56 -5.20 4.66
N HIS A 130 2.03 -4.27 5.45
CA HIS A 130 2.80 -3.38 6.30
C HIS A 130 2.66 -3.89 7.73
N GLU A 131 3.73 -4.41 8.30
CA GLU A 131 3.76 -4.80 9.71
C GLU A 131 4.75 -3.94 10.46
N TYR A 132 4.44 -3.59 11.70
CA TYR A 132 5.27 -2.68 12.48
C TYR A 132 5.11 -2.91 13.97
N GLU A 133 6.15 -2.54 14.72
CA GLU A 133 6.16 -2.60 16.17
C GLU A 133 7.09 -1.53 16.75
N PRO A 134 6.90 -1.14 18.04
CA PRO A 134 7.71 -0.10 18.67
C PRO A 134 9.16 -0.54 18.84
N ILE A 135 10.07 0.43 18.71
CA ILE A 135 11.46 0.38 19.17
C ILE A 135 11.73 1.58 20.07
N GLU A 136 12.86 1.60 20.76
CA GLU A 136 13.20 2.65 21.74
C GLU A 136 13.08 4.08 21.17
N SER A 137 13.45 4.28 19.91
CA SER A 137 13.48 5.60 19.25
C SER A 137 12.33 5.84 18.26
N GLY A 138 11.34 4.95 18.17
CA GLY A 138 10.26 5.07 17.20
C GLY A 138 9.61 3.73 16.84
N THR A 139 9.58 3.42 15.54
CA THR A 139 8.92 2.21 15.01
C THR A 139 9.82 1.53 14.00
N LYS A 140 9.99 0.22 14.10
CA LYS A 140 10.45 -0.58 12.97
C LYS A 140 9.24 -1.02 12.14
N LEU A 141 9.36 -0.92 10.83
CA LEU A 141 8.31 -1.29 9.90
C LEU A 141 8.89 -2.17 8.80
N ARG A 142 8.18 -3.23 8.48
CA ARG A 142 8.49 -4.09 7.33
C ARG A 142 7.35 -4.04 6.34
N THR A 143 7.66 -3.77 5.09
CA THR A 143 6.73 -3.94 3.98
C THR A 143 7.08 -5.21 3.21
N THR A 144 6.09 -6.07 3.00
CA THR A 144 6.22 -7.25 2.14
C THR A 144 5.20 -7.18 1.01
N PHE A 145 5.69 -7.21 -0.23
CA PHE A 145 4.87 -7.36 -1.43
C PHE A 145 5.00 -8.79 -1.94
N ARG A 146 3.93 -9.55 -1.94
CA ARG A 146 3.87 -10.87 -2.58
C ARG A 146 3.41 -10.72 -4.02
N LEU A 147 4.34 -10.91 -4.92
CA LEU A 147 4.20 -10.67 -6.36
C LEU A 147 4.22 -11.97 -7.14
N PRO A 148 3.59 -12.03 -8.34
CA PRO A 148 3.75 -13.17 -9.24
C PRO A 148 5.23 -13.36 -9.63
N ALA A 149 5.72 -14.61 -9.65
CA ALA A 149 7.15 -14.91 -9.83
C ALA A 149 7.76 -14.44 -11.17
N ARG A 150 6.91 -14.09 -12.16
CA ARG A 150 7.34 -13.60 -13.48
C ARG A 150 7.28 -12.08 -13.63
N VAL A 151 7.08 -11.36 -12.52
CA VAL A 151 7.17 -9.88 -12.52
C VAL A 151 8.57 -9.44 -12.99
N PRO A 152 8.68 -8.48 -13.92
CA PRO A 152 9.97 -8.01 -14.42
C PRO A 152 10.83 -7.38 -13.31
N LYS A 153 12.12 -7.67 -13.29
CA LYS A 153 13.07 -7.08 -12.32
C LYS A 153 13.03 -5.54 -12.27
N PRO A 154 12.94 -4.79 -13.40
CA PRO A 154 12.83 -3.33 -13.33
C PRO A 154 11.62 -2.84 -12.56
N PHE A 155 10.47 -3.55 -12.62
CA PHE A 155 9.30 -3.21 -11.81
C PHE A 155 9.54 -3.45 -10.32
N ILE A 156 10.18 -4.58 -9.96
CA ILE A 156 10.54 -4.89 -8.56
C ILE A 156 11.43 -3.78 -7.98
N GLU A 157 12.42 -3.31 -8.74
CA GLU A 157 13.32 -2.23 -8.32
C GLU A 157 12.60 -0.88 -8.22
N ALA A 158 11.68 -0.58 -9.14
CA ALA A 158 10.85 0.62 -9.07
C ALA A 158 9.94 0.59 -7.83
N LEU A 159 9.28 -0.54 -7.56
CA LEU A 159 8.43 -0.73 -6.39
C LEU A 159 9.24 -0.62 -5.08
N ARG A 160 10.44 -1.19 -5.02
CA ARG A 160 11.35 -1.05 -3.88
C ARG A 160 11.69 0.41 -3.60
N LYS A 161 12.08 1.16 -4.63
CA LYS A 161 12.43 2.59 -4.50
C LYS A 161 11.23 3.42 -4.06
N HIS A 162 10.07 3.16 -4.64
CA HIS A 162 8.80 3.78 -4.28
C HIS A 162 8.50 3.56 -2.79
N ASN A 163 8.54 2.30 -2.33
CA ASN A 163 8.27 1.96 -0.93
C ASN A 163 9.28 2.57 0.04
N ILE A 164 10.57 2.57 -0.29
CA ILE A 164 11.59 3.23 0.55
C ILE A 164 11.25 4.72 0.73
N LYS A 165 10.86 5.39 -0.34
CA LYS A 165 10.52 6.82 -0.29
C LYS A 165 9.24 7.07 0.49
N GLU A 166 8.14 6.37 0.18
CA GLU A 166 6.86 6.58 0.84
C GLU A 166 6.93 6.34 2.34
N ILE A 167 7.55 5.24 2.79
CA ILE A 167 7.65 4.94 4.22
C ILE A 167 8.54 5.95 4.94
N SER A 168 9.62 6.42 4.31
CA SER A 168 10.49 7.44 4.91
C SER A 168 9.79 8.78 5.12
N GLU A 169 8.77 9.11 4.31
CA GLU A 169 7.99 10.35 4.47
C GLU A 169 7.20 10.40 5.79
N PHE A 170 6.85 9.25 6.37
CA PHE A 170 6.17 9.23 7.67
C PHE A 170 6.93 10.02 8.74
N ALA A 171 8.24 9.91 8.81
CA ALA A 171 9.04 10.66 9.79
C ALA A 171 9.03 12.18 9.55
N ILE A 172 8.70 12.62 8.32
CA ILE A 172 8.67 14.03 7.94
C ILE A 172 7.35 14.70 8.31
N PHE A 173 6.22 14.07 7.99
CA PHE A 173 4.92 14.73 8.12
C PHE A 173 4.05 14.19 9.26
N LEU A 174 4.16 12.88 9.57
CA LEU A 174 3.15 12.21 10.39
C LEU A 174 3.12 12.68 11.85
N PRO A 175 4.24 12.89 12.56
CA PRO A 175 4.19 13.37 13.94
C PRO A 175 3.44 14.70 14.08
N ASN A 176 3.72 15.68 13.22
CA ASN A 176 3.07 16.96 13.24
C ASN A 176 1.58 16.87 12.86
N LEU A 177 1.26 16.10 11.83
CA LEU A 177 -0.11 15.90 11.37
C LEU A 177 -0.95 15.22 12.46
N TYR A 178 -0.41 14.19 13.09
CA TYR A 178 -1.05 13.47 14.19
C TYR A 178 -1.35 14.39 15.37
N GLU A 179 -0.35 15.14 15.88
CA GLU A 179 -0.53 16.07 17.01
C GLU A 179 -1.61 17.12 16.75
N GLN A 180 -1.71 17.60 15.51
CA GLN A 180 -2.73 18.60 15.14
C GLN A 180 -4.15 18.03 15.05
N ASN A 181 -4.29 16.73 14.83
CA ASN A 181 -5.60 16.11 14.49
C ASN A 181 -6.06 15.03 15.47
N LYS A 182 -5.22 14.49 16.34
CA LYS A 182 -5.56 13.38 17.26
C LYS A 182 -6.75 13.65 18.18
N ASN A 183 -7.10 14.92 18.42
CA ASN A 183 -8.23 15.33 19.25
C ASN A 183 -9.45 15.76 18.43
N SER A 184 -9.44 15.59 17.11
CA SER A 184 -10.48 16.05 16.19
C SER A 184 -11.45 14.91 15.80
N VAL A 185 -11.73 13.99 16.73
CA VAL A 185 -12.71 12.89 16.57
C VAL A 185 -13.95 13.17 17.42
#